data_ce9fef584551f6232f3a60b19e0740ed
#
_entry.id   ce9fef584551f6232f3a60b19e0740ed
#
_cell.length_a   1.000
_cell.length_b   1.000
_cell.length_c   1.000
_cell.angle_alpha   90.00
_cell.angle_beta   90.00
_cell.angle_gamma   90.00
#
_symmetry.space_group_name_H-M   'P 1'
#
loop_
_entity.id
_entity.type
_entity.pdbx_description
1 polymer ?
#
loop_
_entity_poly.entity_id
_entity_poly.type
_entity_poly.pdbx_seq_one_letter_code
_entity_poly.pdbx_strand_id
1 'polypeptide(L)'
;CKAIDLVVREGVEGEVYNVGGHNEKTNLEIVKLTISTIRRLMEEEPRYREVLKKKEKGADGQIDISWINEELITFVKDRLGHDQRYAIDPTKITAALGWYPETKFEVGIVKTIVWYLNNQEWVEEVTSGDYQKYYEKMYGRR
;
A
#
# COMPACT_ATOMS: atom_id res chain seq x y z
N CYS A 1 -8.58 -11.76 4.66
CA CYS A 1 -8.54 -13.04 5.40
C CYS A 1 -9.85 -13.33 6.11
N LYS A 2 -10.39 -12.46 7.00
CA LYS A 2 -11.65 -12.70 7.73
C LYS A 2 -12.83 -13.03 6.80
N ALA A 3 -13.00 -12.30 5.69
CA ALA A 3 -14.05 -12.60 4.72
C ALA A 3 -13.87 -13.98 4.07
N ILE A 4 -12.63 -14.34 3.72
CA ILE A 4 -12.33 -15.67 3.12
C ILE A 4 -12.65 -16.76 4.13
N ASP A 5 -12.19 -16.65 5.37
CA ASP A 5 -12.47 -17.62 6.43
C ASP A 5 -13.98 -17.79 6.67
N LEU A 6 -14.73 -16.67 6.67
CA LEU A 6 -16.19 -16.70 6.82
C LEU A 6 -16.89 -17.39 5.63
N VAL A 7 -16.47 -17.11 4.40
CA VAL A 7 -17.03 -17.74 3.19
C VAL A 7 -16.73 -19.24 3.19
N VAL A 8 -15.54 -19.66 3.63
CA VAL A 8 -15.21 -21.10 3.74
C VAL A 8 -16.10 -21.82 4.74
N ARG A 9 -16.47 -21.16 5.84
CA ARG A 9 -17.28 -21.80 6.90
C ARG A 9 -18.79 -21.72 6.69
N GLU A 10 -19.27 -20.63 6.09
CA GLU A 10 -20.69 -20.28 6.09
C GLU A 10 -21.21 -19.90 4.69
N GLY A 11 -20.34 -19.86 3.68
CA GLY A 11 -20.73 -19.56 2.32
C GLY A 11 -21.56 -20.66 1.69
N VAL A 12 -22.44 -20.28 0.77
CA VAL A 12 -23.23 -21.24 -0.01
C VAL A 12 -22.39 -21.74 -1.17
N GLU A 13 -22.32 -23.06 -1.36
CA GLU A 13 -21.58 -23.69 -2.46
C GLU A 13 -22.07 -23.18 -3.84
N GLY A 14 -21.11 -22.85 -4.71
CA GLY A 14 -21.40 -22.31 -6.04
C GLY A 14 -21.70 -20.82 -6.09
N GLU A 15 -21.83 -20.14 -4.95
CA GLU A 15 -22.08 -18.70 -4.88
C GLU A 15 -20.77 -17.88 -4.94
N VAL A 16 -20.86 -16.69 -5.50
CA VAL A 16 -19.76 -15.71 -5.60
C VAL A 16 -20.04 -14.53 -4.66
N TYR A 17 -19.04 -14.15 -3.88
CA TYR A 17 -19.09 -13.02 -2.96
C TYR A 17 -18.03 -11.99 -3.29
N ASN A 18 -18.46 -10.76 -3.54
CA ASN A 18 -17.56 -9.63 -3.66
C ASN A 18 -17.11 -9.16 -2.26
N VAL A 19 -15.81 -8.87 -2.12
CA VAL A 19 -15.24 -8.35 -0.88
C VAL A 19 -14.62 -6.99 -1.17
N GLY A 20 -15.17 -5.94 -0.59
CA GLY A 20 -14.74 -4.56 -0.81
C GLY A 20 -14.92 -3.71 0.45
N GLY A 21 -14.22 -2.56 0.49
CA GLY A 21 -14.14 -1.72 1.68
C GLY A 21 -14.91 -0.41 1.62
N HIS A 22 -15.64 -0.12 0.56
CA HIS A 22 -16.23 1.21 0.27
C HIS A 22 -15.20 2.36 0.40
N ASN A 23 -13.95 2.12 0.01
CA ASN A 23 -12.82 3.03 0.14
C ASN A 23 -12.25 3.37 -1.24
N GLU A 24 -13.05 3.97 -2.09
CA GLU A 24 -12.61 4.38 -3.40
C GLU A 24 -11.73 5.62 -3.30
N LYS A 25 -10.48 5.49 -3.70
CA LYS A 25 -9.46 6.54 -3.72
C LYS A 25 -8.79 6.58 -5.08
N THR A 26 -8.47 7.77 -5.55
CA THR A 26 -7.60 7.90 -6.73
C THR A 26 -6.16 7.49 -6.39
N ASN A 27 -5.40 7.06 -7.40
CA ASN A 27 -3.98 6.76 -7.22
C ASN A 27 -3.22 7.96 -6.62
N LEU A 28 -3.54 9.17 -7.06
CA LEU A 28 -2.90 10.39 -6.58
C LEU A 28 -3.17 10.64 -5.09
N GLU A 29 -4.42 10.44 -4.63
CA GLU A 29 -4.76 10.54 -3.20
C GLU A 29 -3.99 9.52 -2.36
N ILE A 30 -3.89 8.27 -2.85
CA ILE A 30 -3.15 7.21 -2.15
C ILE A 30 -1.66 7.57 -2.06
N VAL A 31 -1.05 8.02 -3.16
CA VAL A 31 0.36 8.41 -3.19
C VAL A 31 0.64 9.57 -2.24
N LYS A 32 -0.17 10.64 -2.28
CA LYS A 32 -0.03 11.79 -1.38
C LYS A 32 -0.18 11.38 0.09
N LEU A 33 -1.18 10.58 0.41
CA LEU A 33 -1.38 10.07 1.76
C LEU A 33 -0.22 9.20 2.23
N THR A 34 0.34 8.38 1.34
CA THR A 34 1.50 7.54 1.65
C THR A 34 2.72 8.40 1.96
N ILE A 35 3.05 9.37 1.10
CA ILE A 35 4.18 10.29 1.29
C ILE A 35 4.06 11.05 2.62
N SER A 36 2.91 11.67 2.87
CA SER A 36 2.67 12.44 4.10
C SER A 36 2.72 11.56 5.35
N THR A 37 2.21 10.34 5.27
CA THR A 37 2.24 9.37 6.38
C THR A 37 3.66 8.92 6.70
N ILE A 38 4.46 8.57 5.68
CA ILE A 38 5.88 8.18 5.88
C ILE A 38 6.65 9.32 6.51
N ARG A 39 6.52 10.53 5.98
CA ARG A 39 7.19 11.71 6.52
C ARG A 39 6.84 11.94 7.98
N ARG A 40 5.55 11.97 8.31
CA ARG A 40 5.07 12.13 9.69
C ARG A 40 5.61 11.04 10.63
N LEU A 41 5.57 9.77 10.23
CA LEU A 41 6.10 8.68 11.04
C LEU A 41 7.61 8.81 11.29
N MET A 42 8.38 9.27 10.32
CA MET A 42 9.82 9.52 10.47
C MET A 42 10.14 10.77 11.30
N GLU A 43 9.21 11.73 11.37
CA GLU A 43 9.31 12.89 12.27
C GLU A 43 8.99 12.50 13.72
N GLU A 44 7.92 11.71 13.92
CA GLU A 44 7.47 11.25 15.24
C GLU A 44 8.39 10.19 15.84
N GLU A 45 8.93 9.25 15.02
CA GLU A 45 9.81 8.17 15.46
C GLU A 45 11.10 8.14 14.61
N PRO A 46 12.17 8.82 15.04
CA PRO A 46 13.43 8.90 14.29
C PRO A 46 14.07 7.56 13.93
N ARG A 47 13.78 6.48 14.68
CA ARG A 47 14.24 5.12 14.35
C ARG A 47 13.84 4.67 12.94
N TYR A 48 12.71 5.14 12.42
CA TYR A 48 12.27 4.81 11.06
C TYR A 48 13.14 5.45 9.98
N ARG A 49 13.94 6.48 10.28
CA ARG A 49 14.89 7.06 9.35
C ARG A 49 16.04 6.10 9.03
N GLU A 50 16.33 5.14 9.91
CA GLU A 50 17.40 4.17 9.71
C GLU A 50 17.14 3.23 8.50
N VAL A 51 15.89 3.13 8.00
CA VAL A 51 15.62 2.42 6.74
C VAL A 51 16.28 3.12 5.53
N LEU A 52 16.62 4.40 5.67
CA LEU A 52 17.32 5.19 4.66
C LEU A 52 18.84 5.04 4.76
N LYS A 53 19.34 3.82 4.98
CA LYS A 53 20.75 3.46 5.24
C LYS A 53 21.80 4.10 4.30
N LYS A 54 21.40 4.46 3.08
CA LYS A 54 22.27 5.06 2.05
C LYS A 54 22.32 6.59 2.09
N LYS A 55 21.59 7.23 2.98
CA LYS A 55 21.57 8.70 3.11
C LYS A 55 22.58 9.14 4.18
N GLU A 56 23.31 10.21 3.88
CA GLU A 56 24.22 10.81 4.84
C GLU A 56 23.46 11.43 6.01
N LYS A 57 24.08 11.37 7.20
CA LYS A 57 23.55 12.03 8.39
C LYS A 57 24.00 13.49 8.40
N GLY A 58 23.09 14.39 8.74
CA GLY A 58 23.40 15.81 8.93
C GLY A 58 24.29 16.05 10.15
N ALA A 59 24.63 17.32 10.37
CA ALA A 59 25.46 17.75 11.53
C ALA A 59 24.82 17.43 12.88
N ASP A 60 23.50 17.30 12.93
CA ASP A 60 22.70 16.87 14.10
C ASP A 60 22.65 15.33 14.29
N GLY A 61 23.34 14.57 13.42
CA GLY A 61 23.37 13.13 13.44
C GLY A 61 22.10 12.47 12.88
N GLN A 62 21.15 13.24 12.37
CA GLN A 62 19.91 12.71 11.78
C GLN A 62 19.98 12.67 10.26
N ILE A 63 19.19 11.76 9.66
CA ILE A 63 19.01 11.70 8.22
C ILE A 63 17.97 12.76 7.82
N ASP A 64 18.33 13.61 6.84
CA ASP A 64 17.38 14.56 6.26
C ASP A 64 16.26 13.84 5.53
N ILE A 65 15.03 14.20 5.83
CA ILE A 65 13.79 13.64 5.24
C ILE A 65 12.97 14.72 4.52
N SER A 66 13.48 15.93 4.33
CA SER A 66 12.77 17.04 3.69
C SER A 66 12.36 16.71 2.25
N TRP A 67 13.16 15.87 1.57
CA TRP A 67 12.92 15.38 0.21
C TRP A 67 11.74 14.39 0.11
N ILE A 68 11.23 13.85 1.25
CA ILE A 68 10.02 13.01 1.27
C ILE A 68 8.82 13.96 1.21
N ASN A 69 8.46 14.38 0.00
CA ASN A 69 7.39 15.31 -0.29
C ASN A 69 6.75 15.02 -1.65
N GLU A 70 5.80 15.84 -2.08
CA GLU A 70 5.06 15.63 -3.33
C GLU A 70 5.91 15.77 -4.60
N GLU A 71 7.13 16.29 -4.53
CA GLU A 71 8.07 16.37 -5.67
C GLU A 71 8.54 14.96 -6.12
N LEU A 72 8.35 13.95 -5.29
CA LEU A 72 8.56 12.55 -5.66
C LEU A 72 7.53 12.03 -6.69
N ILE A 73 6.42 12.75 -6.90
CA ILE A 73 5.36 12.31 -7.80
C ILE A 73 5.78 12.58 -9.25
N THR A 74 5.89 11.51 -10.04
CA THR A 74 6.15 11.61 -11.46
C THR A 74 4.99 11.03 -12.24
N PHE A 75 4.41 11.85 -13.13
CA PHE A 75 3.34 11.41 -14.02
C PHE A 75 3.93 10.67 -15.22
N VAL A 76 3.40 9.49 -15.47
CA VAL A 76 3.81 8.65 -16.60
C VAL A 76 2.61 8.40 -17.52
N LYS A 77 2.90 8.02 -18.78
CA LYS A 77 1.83 7.61 -19.71
C LYS A 77 1.18 6.33 -19.20
N ASP A 78 -0.14 6.37 -19.05
CA ASP A 78 -0.89 5.22 -18.61
C ASP A 78 -0.87 4.07 -19.65
N ARG A 79 -1.06 2.85 -19.16
CA ARG A 79 -1.21 1.66 -20.02
C ARG A 79 -2.55 1.69 -20.75
N LEU A 80 -2.57 1.12 -21.93
CA LEU A 80 -3.79 1.01 -22.72
C LEU A 80 -4.80 0.07 -22.02
N GLY A 81 -6.06 0.48 -21.98
CA GLY A 81 -7.14 -0.31 -21.37
C GLY A 81 -7.09 -0.37 -19.83
N HIS A 82 -6.41 0.58 -19.18
CA HIS A 82 -6.41 0.66 -17.72
C HIS A 82 -7.77 1.15 -17.21
N ASP A 83 -8.31 0.43 -16.22
CA ASP A 83 -9.54 0.85 -15.55
C ASP A 83 -9.33 2.16 -14.79
N GLN A 84 -10.23 3.12 -14.99
CA GLN A 84 -10.16 4.41 -14.31
C GLN A 84 -10.60 4.33 -12.84
N ARG A 85 -11.37 3.30 -12.48
CA ARG A 85 -11.95 3.15 -11.14
C ARG A 85 -12.19 1.68 -10.82
N TYR A 86 -11.80 1.29 -9.63
CA TYR A 86 -12.18 0.02 -9.02
C TYR A 86 -13.19 0.27 -7.92
N ALA A 87 -14.45 -0.12 -8.14
CA ALA A 87 -15.52 -0.05 -7.17
C ALA A 87 -16.12 -1.44 -6.99
N ILE A 88 -16.14 -1.94 -5.76
CA ILE A 88 -16.63 -3.27 -5.42
C ILE A 88 -17.81 -3.12 -4.47
N ASP A 89 -18.95 -3.70 -4.84
CA ASP A 89 -20.14 -3.75 -4.00
C ASP A 89 -20.12 -5.02 -3.13
N PRO A 90 -19.94 -4.90 -1.80
CA PRO A 90 -19.96 -6.02 -0.86
C PRO A 90 -21.35 -6.33 -0.28
N THR A 91 -22.43 -5.72 -0.80
CA THR A 91 -23.78 -5.83 -0.23
C THR A 91 -24.22 -7.27 -0.05
N LYS A 92 -23.91 -8.15 -1.02
CA LYS A 92 -24.29 -9.58 -0.95
C LYS A 92 -23.63 -10.31 0.23
N ILE A 93 -22.32 -10.15 0.43
CA ILE A 93 -21.62 -10.82 1.54
C ILE A 93 -22.09 -10.26 2.88
N THR A 94 -22.35 -8.96 2.95
CA THR A 94 -22.90 -8.33 4.16
C THR A 94 -24.29 -8.88 4.50
N ALA A 95 -25.18 -8.95 3.53
CA ALA A 95 -26.55 -9.43 3.75
C ALA A 95 -26.61 -10.94 4.05
N ALA A 96 -25.80 -11.76 3.37
CA ALA A 96 -25.85 -13.20 3.48
C ALA A 96 -25.05 -13.72 4.69
N LEU A 97 -23.89 -13.13 4.98
CA LEU A 97 -22.94 -13.66 5.97
C LEU A 97 -22.61 -12.66 7.10
N GLY A 98 -23.23 -11.49 7.12
CA GLY A 98 -22.98 -10.47 8.16
C GLY A 98 -21.58 -9.87 8.13
N TRP A 99 -20.78 -10.10 7.07
CA TRP A 99 -19.45 -9.55 6.98
C TRP A 99 -19.48 -8.08 6.58
N TYR A 100 -18.62 -7.28 7.18
CA TYR A 100 -18.36 -5.89 6.79
C TYR A 100 -16.87 -5.53 7.00
N PRO A 101 -16.35 -4.53 6.26
CA PRO A 101 -14.97 -4.08 6.41
C PRO A 101 -14.79 -3.32 7.73
N GLU A 102 -13.99 -3.87 8.64
CA GLU A 102 -13.76 -3.27 9.98
C GLU A 102 -12.72 -2.15 9.97
N THR A 103 -11.82 -2.15 8.98
CA THR A 103 -10.69 -1.21 8.96
C THR A 103 -10.89 -0.18 7.85
N LYS A 104 -11.01 1.09 8.22
CA LYS A 104 -11.01 2.20 7.27
C LYS A 104 -9.65 2.33 6.59
N PHE A 105 -9.63 2.83 5.36
CA PHE A 105 -8.42 2.95 4.55
C PHE A 105 -7.33 3.78 5.26
N GLU A 106 -7.69 4.91 5.84
CA GLU A 106 -6.77 5.82 6.53
C GLU A 106 -6.05 5.16 7.71
N VAL A 107 -6.72 4.25 8.40
CA VAL A 107 -6.11 3.47 9.49
C VAL A 107 -5.30 2.31 8.94
N GLY A 108 -5.81 1.65 7.90
CA GLY A 108 -5.16 0.49 7.28
C GLY A 108 -3.84 0.85 6.63
N ILE A 109 -3.78 1.96 5.89
CA ILE A 109 -2.56 2.40 5.20
C ILE A 109 -1.43 2.72 6.19
N VAL A 110 -1.75 3.36 7.33
CA VAL A 110 -0.75 3.62 8.38
C VAL A 110 -0.18 2.32 8.93
N LYS A 111 -1.03 1.34 9.26
CA LYS A 111 -0.59 0.02 9.73
C LYS A 111 0.29 -0.69 8.71
N THR A 112 -0.07 -0.60 7.43
CA THR A 112 0.70 -1.18 6.33
C THR A 112 2.08 -0.53 6.22
N ILE A 113 2.16 0.80 6.23
CA ILE A 113 3.43 1.54 6.18
C ILE A 113 4.31 1.18 7.39
N VAL A 114 3.75 1.19 8.61
CA VAL A 114 4.48 0.79 9.82
C VAL A 114 5.01 -0.62 9.71
N TRP A 115 4.22 -1.56 9.15
CA TRP A 115 4.68 -2.92 8.92
C TRP A 115 5.90 -2.95 7.98
N TYR A 116 5.85 -2.27 6.83
CA TYR A 116 6.98 -2.19 5.91
C TYR A 116 8.21 -1.56 6.58
N LEU A 117 8.06 -0.50 7.35
CA LEU A 117 9.16 0.15 8.06
C LEU A 117 9.84 -0.78 9.09
N ASN A 118 9.07 -1.68 9.70
CA ASN A 118 9.58 -2.63 10.69
C ASN A 118 10.09 -3.96 10.10
N ASN A 119 9.84 -4.27 8.82
CA ASN A 119 10.18 -5.56 8.20
C ASN A 119 11.12 -5.37 7.00
N GLN A 120 12.22 -4.64 7.20
CA GLN A 120 13.17 -4.31 6.14
C GLN A 120 13.87 -5.53 5.53
N GLU A 121 14.19 -6.55 6.33
CA GLU A 121 14.78 -7.80 5.83
C GLU A 121 13.86 -8.45 4.79
N TRP A 122 12.57 -8.53 5.07
CA TRP A 122 11.60 -9.05 4.10
C TRP A 122 11.52 -8.18 2.84
N VAL A 123 11.55 -6.85 2.99
CA VAL A 123 11.56 -5.92 1.84
C VAL A 123 12.82 -6.13 0.98
N GLU A 124 13.98 -6.25 1.61
CA GLU A 124 15.25 -6.50 0.92
C GLU A 124 15.23 -7.85 0.18
N GLU A 125 14.72 -8.90 0.81
CA GLU A 125 14.61 -10.24 0.20
C GLU A 125 13.70 -10.21 -1.05
N VAL A 126 12.52 -9.63 -0.96
CA VAL A 126 11.56 -9.56 -2.07
C VAL A 126 12.05 -8.65 -3.20
N THR A 127 12.77 -7.56 -2.90
CA THR A 127 13.22 -6.58 -3.90
C THR A 127 14.58 -6.88 -4.51
N SER A 128 15.41 -7.71 -3.89
CA SER A 128 16.79 -8.01 -4.31
C SER A 128 16.92 -8.98 -5.50
N GLY A 129 15.83 -9.64 -5.90
CA GLY A 129 15.88 -10.75 -6.84
C GLY A 129 15.30 -10.46 -8.23
N ASP A 130 14.54 -11.45 -8.75
CA ASP A 130 13.99 -11.44 -10.11
C ASP A 130 12.95 -10.35 -10.38
N TYR A 131 12.46 -9.64 -9.35
CA TYR A 131 11.52 -8.54 -9.48
C TYR A 131 12.10 -7.37 -10.32
N GLN A 132 13.36 -7.01 -10.09
CA GLN A 132 14.01 -5.94 -10.87
C GLN A 132 14.12 -6.33 -12.35
N LYS A 133 14.53 -7.58 -12.66
CA LYS A 133 14.58 -8.08 -14.03
C LYS A 133 13.19 -8.12 -14.69
N TYR A 134 12.17 -8.50 -13.93
CA TYR A 134 10.78 -8.48 -14.40
C TYR A 134 10.31 -7.05 -14.68
N TYR A 135 10.60 -6.10 -13.80
CA TYR A 135 10.25 -4.70 -13.96
C TYR A 135 10.90 -4.07 -15.20
N GLU A 136 12.19 -4.30 -15.40
CA GLU A 136 12.92 -3.85 -16.60
C GLU A 136 12.34 -4.45 -17.89
N LYS A 137 11.98 -5.73 -17.87
CA LYS A 137 11.37 -6.40 -19.02
C LYS A 137 10.00 -5.83 -19.37
N MET A 138 9.19 -5.46 -18.39
CA MET A 138 7.82 -4.96 -18.58
C MET A 138 7.75 -3.46 -18.85
N TYR A 139 8.64 -2.67 -18.28
CA TYR A 139 8.57 -1.20 -18.27
C TYR A 139 9.80 -0.50 -18.86
N GLY A 140 10.95 -1.16 -18.98
CA GLY A 140 12.22 -0.58 -19.44
C GLY A 140 12.29 -0.27 -20.94
N ARG A 141 11.26 -0.60 -21.72
CA ARG A 141 11.17 -0.34 -23.17
C ARG A 141 10.09 0.68 -23.56
N ARG A 142 9.71 1.56 -22.65
CA ARG A 142 8.72 2.62 -22.92
C ARG A 142 9.34 4.00 -22.89
#